data_5d093ce08aee7cf5380beea4faff7b05
#
_entry.id   5d093ce08aee7cf5380beea4faff7b05
#
_cell.length_a   1.000
_cell.length_b   1.000
_cell.length_c   1.000
_cell.angle_alpha   90.00
_cell.angle_beta   90.00
_cell.angle_gamma   90.00
#
_symmetry.space_group_name_H-M   'P 1'
#
loop_
_entity.id
_entity.type
_entity.pdbx_description
1 polymer ?
#
loop_
_entity_poly.entity_id
_entity_poly.type
_entity_poly.pdbx_seq_one_letter_code
_entity_poly.pdbx_strand_id
1 'polypeptide(L)'
;MIPIMDAVPGTRRHTRQVITELAESIRERDRVTYEHCRRVGIYVNRLARFMGWPRGAARELALAGLVHDLGKTWVHNEVLLKPAALSQSEREMIERHPVMAAQLLWAFDMPDTILDAVLSHHERWDGKGYPNGLAGAAIPLGARLLSVCDVFDVITTPRPYKAAMSVTEARERIQEGAGTAFDPEVVAAFTRLLDARPDFLLAGRTYREATDANDPWAAHDSGE
;
A
#
# COMPACT_ATOMS: atom_id res chain seq x y z
N MET A 1 27.27 5.28 -12.62
CA MET A 1 27.25 3.85 -12.24
C MET A 1 27.54 3.82 -10.74
N ILE A 2 26.48 3.82 -9.90
CA ILE A 2 26.60 3.73 -8.43
C ILE A 2 26.72 2.22 -8.13
N PRO A 3 27.72 1.78 -7.37
CA PRO A 3 27.87 0.37 -7.05
C PRO A 3 26.68 -0.09 -6.19
N ILE A 4 26.06 -1.20 -6.58
CA ILE A 4 25.09 -1.93 -5.75
C ILE A 4 25.87 -2.40 -4.52
N MET A 5 25.67 -1.74 -3.39
CA MET A 5 26.19 -2.23 -2.11
C MET A 5 25.41 -3.50 -1.76
N ASP A 6 26.14 -4.61 -1.62
CA ASP A 6 25.60 -5.87 -1.12
C ASP A 6 24.90 -5.61 0.23
N ALA A 7 23.63 -6.00 0.30
CA ALA A 7 22.78 -5.78 1.48
C ALA A 7 23.40 -6.47 2.71
N VAL A 8 23.85 -5.69 3.68
CA VAL A 8 24.37 -6.16 4.96
C VAL A 8 23.25 -6.94 5.69
N PRO A 9 23.51 -8.12 6.27
CA PRO A 9 22.48 -8.96 6.93
C PRO A 9 21.68 -8.28 8.06
N GLY A 10 22.15 -7.16 8.59
CA GLY A 10 21.43 -6.34 9.57
C GLY A 10 20.32 -5.44 9.01
N THR A 11 20.32 -5.14 7.71
CA THR A 11 19.46 -4.16 7.07
C THR A 11 17.97 -4.54 7.10
N ARG A 12 17.64 -5.80 6.85
CA ARG A 12 16.22 -6.27 6.81
C ARG A 12 15.54 -6.24 8.17
N ARG A 13 16.25 -6.57 9.24
CA ARG A 13 15.71 -6.52 10.61
C ARG A 13 15.50 -5.07 11.03
N HIS A 14 16.46 -4.21 10.71
CA HIS A 14 16.36 -2.77 10.95
C HIS A 14 15.19 -2.15 10.19
N THR A 15 15.08 -2.38 8.87
CA THR A 15 13.95 -1.90 8.04
C THR A 15 12.61 -2.26 8.66
N ARG A 16 12.43 -3.53 9.04
CA ARG A 16 11.17 -4.01 9.65
C ARG A 16 10.87 -3.30 10.96
N GLN A 17 11.85 -3.17 11.84
CA GLN A 17 11.70 -2.50 13.13
C GLN A 17 11.25 -1.05 12.94
N VAL A 18 11.97 -0.27 12.14
CA VAL A 18 11.65 1.14 11.87
C VAL A 18 10.24 1.28 11.27
N ILE A 19 9.90 0.47 10.27
CA ILE A 19 8.57 0.50 9.66
C ILE A 19 7.48 0.17 10.69
N THR A 20 7.71 -0.78 11.59
CA THR A 20 6.75 -1.10 12.64
C THR A 20 6.55 0.06 13.60
N GLU A 21 7.61 0.73 14.02
CA GLU A 21 7.55 1.91 14.90
C GLU A 21 6.83 3.08 14.21
N LEU A 22 7.10 3.32 12.92
CA LEU A 22 6.40 4.33 12.12
C LEU A 22 4.91 3.99 11.95
N ALA A 23 4.58 2.73 11.74
CA ALA A 23 3.17 2.28 11.65
C ALA A 23 2.42 2.45 12.98
N GLU A 24 3.09 2.24 14.14
CA GLU A 24 2.52 2.52 15.44
C GLU A 24 2.17 4.02 15.60
N SER A 25 2.98 4.93 15.06
CA SER A 25 2.66 6.37 15.07
C SER A 25 1.39 6.70 14.27
N ILE A 26 1.12 5.96 13.18
CA ILE A 26 -0.16 6.07 12.47
C ILE A 26 -1.29 5.54 13.37
N ARG A 27 -1.09 4.40 14.04
CA ARG A 27 -2.10 3.76 14.90
C ARG A 27 -2.51 4.65 16.08
N GLU A 28 -1.54 5.31 16.71
CA GLU A 28 -1.79 6.24 17.82
C GLU A 28 -2.60 7.45 17.40
N ARG A 29 -2.38 7.93 16.18
CA ARG A 29 -3.07 9.10 15.64
C ARG A 29 -4.43 8.76 15.03
N ASP A 30 -4.48 7.74 14.19
CA ASP A 30 -5.68 7.30 13.46
C ASP A 30 -5.68 5.78 13.26
N ARG A 31 -6.38 5.09 14.15
CA ARG A 31 -6.52 3.64 14.09
C ARG A 31 -7.20 3.16 12.80
N VAL A 32 -8.09 3.95 12.21
CA VAL A 32 -8.79 3.57 10.96
C VAL A 32 -7.79 3.54 9.81
N THR A 33 -6.96 4.55 9.67
CA THR A 33 -5.87 4.59 8.68
C THR A 33 -4.87 3.45 8.92
N TYR A 34 -4.48 3.18 10.17
CA TYR A 34 -3.58 2.06 10.47
C TYR A 34 -4.14 0.72 10.01
N GLU A 35 -5.39 0.40 10.35
CA GLU A 35 -6.03 -0.86 9.95
C GLU A 35 -6.17 -0.97 8.43
N HIS A 36 -6.43 0.13 7.74
CA HIS A 36 -6.39 0.22 6.29
C HIS A 36 -5.00 -0.15 5.75
N CYS A 37 -3.95 0.55 6.17
CA CYS A 37 -2.57 0.31 5.74
C CYS A 37 -2.15 -1.14 5.98
N ARG A 38 -2.53 -1.71 7.13
CA ARG A 38 -2.26 -3.11 7.47
C ARG A 38 -2.93 -4.08 6.48
N ARG A 39 -4.21 -3.88 6.16
CA ARG A 39 -4.92 -4.72 5.16
C ARG A 39 -4.30 -4.57 3.77
N VAL A 40 -4.00 -3.34 3.35
CA VAL A 40 -3.33 -3.06 2.07
C VAL A 40 -2.00 -3.80 1.98
N GLY A 41 -1.18 -3.78 3.04
CA GLY A 41 0.07 -4.54 3.08
C GLY A 41 -0.13 -6.05 2.90
N ILE A 42 -1.17 -6.63 3.52
CA ILE A 42 -1.54 -8.04 3.34
C ILE A 42 -1.94 -8.33 1.89
N TYR A 43 -2.78 -7.48 1.30
CA TYR A 43 -3.24 -7.65 -0.08
C TYR A 43 -2.10 -7.55 -1.09
N VAL A 44 -1.23 -6.56 -0.92
CA VAL A 44 -0.04 -6.37 -1.76
C VAL A 44 0.89 -7.58 -1.68
N ASN A 45 1.17 -8.11 -0.47
CA ASN A 45 1.97 -9.33 -0.31
C ASN A 45 1.39 -10.50 -1.10
N ARG A 46 0.08 -10.72 -0.98
CA ARG A 46 -0.61 -11.84 -1.65
C ARG A 46 -0.61 -11.66 -3.16
N LEU A 47 -0.87 -10.46 -3.65
CA LEU A 47 -0.86 -10.15 -5.07
C LEU A 47 0.56 -10.34 -5.65
N ALA A 48 1.57 -9.79 -5.01
CA ALA A 48 2.97 -9.97 -5.42
C ALA A 48 3.36 -11.46 -5.46
N ARG A 49 2.99 -12.21 -4.43
CA ARG A 49 3.22 -13.68 -4.39
C ARG A 49 2.48 -14.42 -5.52
N PHE A 50 1.25 -14.04 -5.81
CA PHE A 50 0.47 -14.61 -6.91
C PHE A 50 1.09 -14.30 -8.28
N MET A 51 1.69 -13.12 -8.43
CA MET A 51 2.46 -12.71 -9.60
C MET A 51 3.87 -13.32 -9.67
N GLY A 52 4.21 -14.25 -8.76
CA GLY A 52 5.47 -14.98 -8.79
C GLY A 52 6.65 -14.30 -8.08
N TRP A 53 6.42 -13.22 -7.34
CA TRP A 53 7.51 -12.57 -6.61
C TRP A 53 8.09 -13.48 -5.52
N PRO A 54 9.42 -13.44 -5.29
CA PRO A 54 10.04 -14.11 -4.15
C PRO A 54 9.42 -13.66 -2.82
N ARG A 55 9.35 -14.55 -1.82
CA ARG A 55 8.77 -14.23 -0.51
C ARG A 55 9.38 -12.98 0.13
N GLY A 56 10.70 -12.82 0.02
CA GLY A 56 11.40 -11.66 0.58
C GLY A 56 10.94 -10.34 -0.03
N ALA A 57 10.90 -10.27 -1.37
CA ALA A 57 10.48 -9.08 -2.10
C ALA A 57 8.98 -8.75 -1.86
N ALA A 58 8.12 -9.76 -1.83
CA ALA A 58 6.70 -9.56 -1.54
C ALA A 58 6.47 -9.04 -0.10
N ARG A 59 7.25 -9.53 0.89
CA ARG A 59 7.21 -9.02 2.26
C ARG A 59 7.71 -7.56 2.36
N GLU A 60 8.77 -7.24 1.63
CA GLU A 60 9.29 -5.88 1.57
C GLU A 60 8.26 -4.92 0.98
N LEU A 61 7.59 -5.30 -0.11
CA LEU A 61 6.50 -4.51 -0.68
C LEU A 61 5.30 -4.39 0.26
N ALA A 62 5.03 -5.41 1.09
CA ALA A 62 4.00 -5.32 2.14
C ALA A 62 4.33 -4.25 3.18
N LEU A 63 5.61 -4.04 3.52
CA LEU A 63 6.04 -2.94 4.40
C LEU A 63 5.71 -1.58 3.79
N ALA A 64 5.88 -1.40 2.47
CA ALA A 64 5.42 -0.19 1.77
C ALA A 64 3.91 0.01 1.96
N GLY A 65 3.11 -1.05 1.81
CA GLY A 65 1.67 -0.99 2.07
C GLY A 65 1.30 -0.58 3.49
N LEU A 66 2.10 -0.97 4.50
CA LEU A 66 1.86 -0.61 5.90
C LEU A 66 2.07 0.88 6.19
N VAL A 67 2.92 1.56 5.42
CA VAL A 67 3.32 2.95 5.68
C VAL A 67 3.04 3.91 4.52
N HIS A 68 2.33 3.48 3.47
CA HIS A 68 2.09 4.31 2.29
C HIS A 68 1.41 5.63 2.62
N ASP A 69 0.53 5.61 3.61
CA ASP A 69 -0.23 6.76 4.09
C ASP A 69 0.43 7.52 5.26
N LEU A 70 1.66 7.17 5.63
CA LEU A 70 2.38 7.80 6.75
C LEU A 70 2.40 9.32 6.63
N GLY A 71 2.56 9.86 5.42
CA GLY A 71 2.57 11.29 5.16
C GLY A 71 1.28 12.02 5.54
N LYS A 72 0.15 11.33 5.66
CA LYS A 72 -1.11 11.92 6.15
C LYS A 72 -1.04 12.37 7.62
N THR A 73 -0.05 11.88 8.37
CA THR A 73 0.16 12.32 9.75
C THR A 73 0.54 13.80 9.86
N TRP A 74 0.98 14.43 8.78
CA TRP A 74 1.27 15.89 8.71
C TRP A 74 0.11 16.72 8.15
N VAL A 75 -0.96 16.08 7.68
CA VAL A 75 -2.15 16.81 7.22
C VAL A 75 -3.02 17.16 8.43
N HIS A 76 -3.49 18.41 8.52
CA HIS A 76 -4.37 18.84 9.60
C HIS A 76 -5.70 18.08 9.58
N ASN A 77 -6.20 17.68 10.75
CA ASN A 77 -7.44 16.90 10.87
C ASN A 77 -8.66 17.64 10.27
N GLU A 78 -8.68 18.96 10.33
CA GLU A 78 -9.72 19.79 9.72
C GLU A 78 -9.84 19.59 8.20
N VAL A 79 -8.70 19.30 7.54
CA VAL A 79 -8.65 18.99 6.10
C VAL A 79 -8.93 17.52 5.86
N LEU A 80 -8.25 16.64 6.63
CA LEU A 80 -8.32 15.19 6.42
C LEU A 80 -9.73 14.63 6.69
N LEU A 81 -10.43 15.18 7.71
CA LEU A 81 -11.75 14.73 8.15
C LEU A 81 -12.89 15.66 7.68
N LYS A 82 -12.63 16.57 6.76
CA LYS A 82 -13.61 17.53 6.28
C LYS A 82 -14.81 16.82 5.65
N PRO A 83 -16.05 17.06 6.14
CA PRO A 83 -17.24 16.40 5.60
C PRO A 83 -17.76 17.02 4.30
N ALA A 84 -17.08 18.05 3.78
CA ALA A 84 -17.42 18.76 2.55
C ALA A 84 -16.35 18.55 1.47
N ALA A 85 -16.64 18.96 0.24
CA ALA A 85 -15.65 18.96 -0.83
C ALA A 85 -14.42 19.78 -0.45
N LEU A 86 -13.24 19.24 -0.77
CA LEU A 86 -11.96 19.91 -0.54
C LEU A 86 -11.78 21.07 -1.53
N SER A 87 -11.25 22.19 -1.05
CA SER A 87 -10.73 23.24 -1.94
C SER A 87 -9.51 22.73 -2.72
N GLN A 88 -9.08 23.47 -3.72
CA GLN A 88 -7.89 23.12 -4.49
C GLN A 88 -6.64 23.07 -3.59
N SER A 89 -6.45 24.04 -2.71
CA SER A 89 -5.31 24.09 -1.79
C SER A 89 -5.33 22.94 -0.74
N GLU A 90 -6.50 22.57 -0.26
CA GLU A 90 -6.66 21.43 0.66
C GLU A 90 -6.35 20.10 -0.04
N ARG A 91 -6.78 19.96 -1.29
CA ARG A 91 -6.45 18.80 -2.13
C ARG A 91 -4.94 18.69 -2.33
N GLU A 92 -4.29 19.78 -2.75
CA GLU A 92 -2.83 19.83 -2.94
C GLU A 92 -2.07 19.49 -1.64
N MET A 93 -2.60 19.89 -0.48
CA MET A 93 -2.02 19.51 0.81
C MET A 93 -2.07 18.00 1.04
N ILE A 94 -3.20 17.35 0.73
CA ILE A 94 -3.33 15.90 0.84
C ILE A 94 -2.44 15.21 -0.20
N GLU A 95 -2.41 15.69 -1.44
CA GLU A 95 -1.63 15.08 -2.53
C GLU A 95 -0.10 15.11 -2.29
N ARG A 96 0.37 15.85 -1.29
CA ARG A 96 1.77 15.84 -0.85
C ARG A 96 2.14 14.66 0.04
N HIS A 97 1.17 13.89 0.59
CA HIS A 97 1.48 12.84 1.56
C HIS A 97 2.43 11.75 1.03
N PRO A 98 2.41 11.32 -0.27
CA PRO A 98 3.37 10.33 -0.74
C PRO A 98 4.81 10.85 -0.70
N VAL A 99 5.00 12.12 -1.07
CA VAL A 99 6.31 12.78 -1.02
C VAL A 99 6.82 12.89 0.42
N MET A 100 5.95 13.31 1.35
CA MET A 100 6.30 13.44 2.77
C MET A 100 6.64 12.08 3.39
N ALA A 101 5.86 11.03 3.07
CA ALA A 101 6.14 9.68 3.52
C ALA A 101 7.49 9.19 2.97
N ALA A 102 7.74 9.34 1.66
CA ALA A 102 8.99 8.92 1.03
C ALA A 102 10.21 9.67 1.60
N GLN A 103 10.10 10.96 1.87
CA GLN A 103 11.17 11.75 2.50
C GLN A 103 11.52 11.24 3.90
N LEU A 104 10.51 10.92 4.71
CA LEU A 104 10.76 10.35 6.04
C LEU A 104 11.41 8.98 5.94
N LEU A 105 10.89 8.10 5.09
CA LEU A 105 11.44 6.76 4.89
C LEU A 105 12.89 6.80 4.36
N TRP A 106 13.19 7.75 3.48
CA TRP A 106 14.55 7.99 3.00
C TRP A 106 15.50 8.39 4.13
N ALA A 107 15.04 9.22 5.08
CA ALA A 107 15.84 9.62 6.25
C ALA A 107 16.19 8.43 7.18
N PHE A 108 15.45 7.34 7.11
CA PHE A 108 15.70 6.08 7.81
C PHE A 108 16.41 5.02 6.94
N ASP A 109 16.95 5.41 5.80
CA ASP A 109 17.71 4.53 4.90
C ASP A 109 16.90 3.31 4.42
N MET A 110 15.62 3.54 4.10
CA MET A 110 14.73 2.48 3.62
C MET A 110 15.05 2.07 2.19
N PRO A 111 14.85 0.77 1.82
CA PRO A 111 15.09 0.29 0.47
C PRO A 111 14.31 1.08 -0.61
N ASP A 112 14.95 1.29 -1.76
CA ASP A 112 14.34 1.99 -2.92
C ASP A 112 13.01 1.37 -3.33
N THR A 113 12.86 0.04 -3.22
CA THR A 113 11.61 -0.67 -3.52
C THR A 113 10.44 -0.20 -2.65
N ILE A 114 10.68 0.16 -1.39
CA ILE A 114 9.69 0.74 -0.48
C ILE A 114 9.47 2.21 -0.82
N LEU A 115 10.55 2.98 -1.01
CA LEU A 115 10.49 4.41 -1.32
C LEU A 115 9.69 4.66 -2.60
N ASP A 116 10.04 3.94 -3.67
CA ASP A 116 9.40 4.06 -4.98
C ASP A 116 7.92 3.66 -4.93
N ALA A 117 7.60 2.58 -4.21
CA ALA A 117 6.21 2.15 -4.07
C ALA A 117 5.38 3.18 -3.31
N VAL A 118 5.90 3.73 -2.19
CA VAL A 118 5.22 4.74 -1.39
C VAL A 118 5.12 6.07 -2.14
N LEU A 119 6.17 6.51 -2.81
CA LEU A 119 6.16 7.78 -3.56
C LEU A 119 5.13 7.77 -4.69
N SER A 120 5.00 6.63 -5.40
CA SER A 120 4.29 6.56 -6.68
C SER A 120 2.94 5.83 -6.61
N HIS A 121 2.40 5.51 -5.42
CA HIS A 121 1.17 4.72 -5.31
C HIS A 121 -0.10 5.44 -5.79
N HIS A 122 -0.05 6.74 -5.97
CA HIS A 122 -1.12 7.56 -6.57
C HIS A 122 -0.85 7.96 -8.01
N GLU A 123 0.23 7.45 -8.61
CA GLU A 123 0.40 7.57 -10.05
C GLU A 123 -0.65 6.71 -10.78
N ARG A 124 -1.07 7.18 -11.94
CA ARG A 124 -2.08 6.53 -12.76
C ARG A 124 -1.46 6.04 -14.06
N TRP A 125 -1.93 4.91 -14.55
CA TRP A 125 -1.44 4.35 -15.80
C TRP A 125 -1.51 5.33 -16.98
N ASP A 126 -2.53 6.20 -17.01
CA ASP A 126 -2.75 7.24 -18.03
C ASP A 126 -1.92 8.52 -17.82
N GLY A 127 -1.03 8.57 -16.81
CA GLY A 127 -0.18 9.73 -16.50
C GLY A 127 -0.90 10.91 -15.84
N LYS A 128 -2.16 10.73 -15.42
CA LYS A 128 -2.95 11.77 -14.74
C LYS A 128 -2.89 11.67 -13.22
N GLY A 129 -1.94 10.92 -12.71
CA GLY A 129 -1.69 10.76 -11.27
C GLY A 129 -0.74 11.79 -10.70
N TYR A 130 -0.32 11.58 -9.48
CA TYR A 130 0.62 12.42 -8.75
C TYR A 130 1.58 11.55 -7.93
N PRO A 131 2.75 12.07 -7.50
CA PRO A 131 3.20 13.45 -7.58
C PRO A 131 3.94 13.83 -8.89
N ASN A 132 4.41 12.85 -9.67
CA ASN A 132 5.31 13.07 -10.79
C ASN A 132 4.64 12.98 -12.18
N GLY A 133 3.38 12.49 -12.25
CA GLY A 133 2.67 12.27 -13.51
C GLY A 133 3.28 11.15 -14.35
N LEU A 134 3.85 10.13 -13.71
CA LEU A 134 4.38 8.95 -14.40
C LEU A 134 3.28 8.19 -15.12
N ALA A 135 3.58 7.65 -16.30
CA ALA A 135 2.62 6.91 -17.12
C ALA A 135 3.12 5.49 -17.47
N GLY A 136 2.20 4.56 -17.54
CA GLY A 136 2.48 3.19 -18.01
C GLY A 136 3.58 2.51 -17.21
N ALA A 137 4.54 1.91 -17.90
CA ALA A 137 5.65 1.17 -17.30
C ALA A 137 6.70 2.06 -16.60
N ALA A 138 6.63 3.39 -16.75
CA ALA A 138 7.47 4.31 -15.97
C ALA A 138 7.08 4.32 -14.48
N ILE A 139 5.84 3.93 -14.15
CA ILE A 139 5.43 3.74 -12.76
C ILE A 139 6.09 2.47 -12.19
N PRO A 140 6.80 2.52 -11.06
CA PRO A 140 7.39 1.33 -10.45
C PRO A 140 6.35 0.21 -10.24
N LEU A 141 6.70 -1.04 -10.54
CA LEU A 141 5.73 -2.15 -10.47
C LEU A 141 5.13 -2.31 -9.07
N GLY A 142 5.94 -2.09 -8.01
CA GLY A 142 5.46 -2.10 -6.62
C GLY A 142 4.35 -1.07 -6.37
N ALA A 143 4.48 0.13 -6.93
CA ALA A 143 3.46 1.18 -6.83
C ALA A 143 2.18 0.79 -7.58
N ARG A 144 2.30 0.16 -8.76
CA ARG A 144 1.13 -0.33 -9.52
C ARG A 144 0.34 -1.39 -8.76
N LEU A 145 1.04 -2.33 -8.06
CA LEU A 145 0.40 -3.31 -7.19
C LEU A 145 -0.28 -2.65 -5.99
N LEU A 146 0.43 -1.72 -5.36
CA LEU A 146 -0.05 -0.99 -4.19
C LEU A 146 -1.32 -0.18 -4.51
N SER A 147 -1.34 0.54 -5.63
CA SER A 147 -2.49 1.34 -6.08
C SER A 147 -3.79 0.51 -6.24
N VAL A 148 -3.71 -0.67 -6.84
CA VAL A 148 -4.88 -1.57 -6.98
C VAL A 148 -5.37 -2.05 -5.62
N CYS A 149 -4.46 -2.45 -4.72
CA CYS A 149 -4.79 -2.96 -3.40
C CYS A 149 -5.34 -1.86 -2.48
N ASP A 150 -4.81 -0.65 -2.56
CA ASP A 150 -5.28 0.51 -1.82
C ASP A 150 -6.72 0.86 -2.21
N VAL A 151 -6.98 1.07 -3.49
CA VAL A 151 -8.34 1.38 -3.98
C VAL A 151 -9.31 0.26 -3.62
N PHE A 152 -8.91 -1.01 -3.73
CA PHE A 152 -9.74 -2.13 -3.36
C PHE A 152 -10.14 -2.09 -1.88
N ASP A 153 -9.21 -1.86 -0.96
CA ASP A 153 -9.53 -1.72 0.47
C ASP A 153 -10.45 -0.53 0.74
N VAL A 154 -10.18 0.61 0.10
CA VAL A 154 -10.99 1.83 0.26
C VAL A 154 -12.45 1.61 -0.14
N ILE A 155 -12.71 0.89 -1.24
CA ILE A 155 -14.09 0.70 -1.75
C ILE A 155 -14.82 -0.46 -1.08
N THR A 156 -14.10 -1.44 -0.51
CA THR A 156 -14.69 -2.61 0.19
C THR A 156 -14.77 -2.46 1.70
N THR A 157 -14.22 -1.37 2.28
CA THR A 157 -14.31 -1.10 3.70
C THR A 157 -15.39 -0.05 3.97
N PRO A 158 -16.35 -0.30 4.89
CA PRO A 158 -17.38 0.67 5.22
C PRO A 158 -16.76 1.91 5.86
N ARG A 159 -17.27 3.09 5.50
CA ARG A 159 -16.90 4.39 6.08
C ARG A 159 -18.16 5.07 6.60
N PRO A 160 -18.08 6.01 7.56
CA PRO A 160 -19.26 6.65 8.17
C PRO A 160 -20.27 7.22 7.16
N TYR A 161 -19.78 7.61 5.97
CA TYR A 161 -20.61 8.27 4.93
C TYR A 161 -20.76 7.43 3.66
N LYS A 162 -20.26 6.17 3.63
CA LYS A 162 -20.27 5.34 2.43
C LYS A 162 -20.36 3.85 2.79
N ALA A 163 -21.39 3.18 2.32
CA ALA A 163 -21.48 1.73 2.40
C ALA A 163 -20.32 1.07 1.63
N ALA A 164 -19.86 -0.08 2.13
CA ALA A 164 -18.86 -0.88 1.43
C ALA A 164 -19.49 -1.50 0.17
N MET A 165 -18.72 -1.51 -0.92
CA MET A 165 -19.05 -2.31 -2.09
C MET A 165 -18.89 -3.81 -1.79
N SER A 166 -19.67 -4.64 -2.42
CA SER A 166 -19.40 -6.08 -2.48
C SER A 166 -18.08 -6.34 -3.21
N VAL A 167 -17.51 -7.54 -3.03
CA VAL A 167 -16.28 -7.95 -3.75
C VAL A 167 -16.51 -7.92 -5.26
N THR A 168 -17.68 -8.32 -5.71
CA THR A 168 -18.04 -8.35 -7.13
C THR A 168 -18.06 -6.94 -7.72
N GLU A 169 -18.74 -6.00 -7.08
CA GLU A 169 -18.77 -4.60 -7.51
C GLU A 169 -17.38 -3.96 -7.49
N ALA A 170 -16.58 -4.25 -6.46
CA ALA A 170 -15.22 -3.74 -6.35
C ALA A 170 -14.30 -4.29 -7.46
N ARG A 171 -14.45 -5.59 -7.80
CA ARG A 171 -13.76 -6.24 -8.91
C ARG A 171 -14.09 -5.55 -10.24
N GLU A 172 -15.38 -5.36 -10.53
CA GLU A 172 -15.85 -4.67 -11.73
C GLU A 172 -15.28 -3.25 -11.81
N ARG A 173 -15.33 -2.51 -10.70
CA ARG A 173 -14.79 -1.15 -10.63
C ARG A 173 -13.29 -1.06 -10.90
N ILE A 174 -12.52 -2.04 -10.43
CA ILE A 174 -11.08 -2.11 -10.69
C ILE A 174 -10.83 -2.48 -12.16
N GLN A 175 -11.62 -3.39 -12.73
CA GLN A 175 -11.51 -3.78 -14.14
C GLN A 175 -11.82 -2.60 -15.07
N GLU A 176 -12.82 -1.78 -14.77
CA GLU A 176 -13.12 -0.53 -15.52
C GLU A 176 -11.95 0.44 -15.53
N GLY A 177 -11.12 0.43 -14.49
CA GLY A 177 -9.94 1.28 -14.37
C GLY A 177 -8.70 0.78 -15.13
N ALA A 178 -8.74 -0.42 -15.71
CA ALA A 178 -7.61 -0.99 -16.44
C ALA A 178 -7.25 -0.14 -17.66
N GLY A 179 -5.96 0.15 -17.84
CA GLY A 179 -5.45 1.00 -18.93
C GLY A 179 -5.66 2.51 -18.72
N THR A 180 -6.33 2.90 -17.64
CA THR A 180 -6.52 4.32 -17.25
C THR A 180 -5.96 4.58 -15.85
N ALA A 181 -6.65 4.22 -14.81
CA ALA A 181 -6.16 4.36 -13.44
C ALA A 181 -5.09 3.31 -13.13
N PHE A 182 -5.25 2.08 -13.61
CA PHE A 182 -4.46 0.92 -13.22
C PHE A 182 -3.77 0.24 -14.39
N ASP A 183 -2.65 -0.40 -14.09
CA ASP A 183 -1.94 -1.30 -15.01
C ASP A 183 -2.86 -2.49 -15.38
N PRO A 184 -3.13 -2.73 -16.69
CA PRO A 184 -3.98 -3.84 -17.13
C PRO A 184 -3.46 -5.23 -16.69
N GLU A 185 -2.15 -5.43 -16.64
CA GLU A 185 -1.55 -6.71 -16.24
C GLU A 185 -1.75 -6.96 -14.74
N VAL A 186 -1.58 -5.92 -13.91
CA VAL A 186 -1.83 -5.98 -12.47
C VAL A 186 -3.31 -6.23 -12.20
N VAL A 187 -4.22 -5.54 -12.91
CA VAL A 187 -5.67 -5.77 -12.79
C VAL A 187 -6.04 -7.20 -13.17
N ALA A 188 -5.50 -7.72 -14.26
CA ALA A 188 -5.75 -9.10 -14.68
C ALA A 188 -5.24 -10.12 -13.63
N ALA A 189 -4.06 -9.89 -13.05
CA ALA A 189 -3.52 -10.74 -11.98
C ALA A 189 -4.38 -10.67 -10.72
N PHE A 190 -4.79 -9.47 -10.31
CA PHE A 190 -5.65 -9.24 -9.15
C PHE A 190 -7.01 -9.92 -9.29
N THR A 191 -7.64 -9.82 -10.47
CA THR A 191 -8.91 -10.49 -10.77
C THR A 191 -8.78 -12.01 -10.66
N ARG A 192 -7.74 -12.60 -11.26
CA ARG A 192 -7.48 -14.05 -11.14
C ARG A 192 -7.21 -14.48 -9.70
N LEU A 193 -6.55 -13.65 -8.91
CA LEU A 193 -6.31 -13.92 -7.50
C LEU A 193 -7.65 -13.95 -6.70
N LEU A 194 -8.55 -13.01 -6.95
CA LEU A 194 -9.88 -12.99 -6.31
C LEU A 194 -10.69 -14.24 -6.68
N ASP A 195 -10.65 -14.67 -7.96
CA ASP A 195 -11.35 -15.87 -8.43
C ASP A 195 -10.78 -17.16 -7.79
N ALA A 196 -9.44 -17.23 -7.65
CA ALA A 196 -8.76 -18.39 -7.07
C ALA A 196 -8.87 -18.46 -5.54
N ARG A 197 -9.08 -17.33 -4.87
CA ARG A 197 -9.07 -17.20 -3.41
C ARG A 197 -10.21 -16.29 -2.93
N PRO A 198 -11.46 -16.79 -2.91
CA PRO A 198 -12.62 -16.02 -2.43
C PRO A 198 -12.48 -15.55 -0.97
N ASP A 199 -11.69 -16.28 -0.17
CA ASP A 199 -11.31 -15.95 1.20
C ASP A 199 -10.25 -14.84 1.33
N PHE A 200 -9.76 -14.33 0.21
CA PHE A 200 -8.73 -13.29 0.15
C PHE A 200 -9.02 -12.08 1.06
N LEU A 201 -10.29 -11.65 1.09
CA LEU A 201 -10.75 -10.55 1.94
C LEU A 201 -10.89 -10.93 3.41
N LEU A 202 -11.29 -12.17 3.70
CA LEU A 202 -11.58 -12.60 5.07
C LEU A 202 -10.31 -12.55 5.92
N ALA A 203 -9.17 -12.93 5.37
CA ALA A 203 -7.90 -12.91 6.08
C ALA A 203 -7.41 -11.50 6.45
N GLY A 204 -7.82 -10.44 5.74
CA GLY A 204 -7.57 -9.05 6.13
C GLY A 204 -8.53 -8.53 7.22
N ARG A 205 -9.76 -9.08 7.27
CA ARG A 205 -10.82 -8.62 8.19
C ARG A 205 -10.91 -9.41 9.49
N THR A 206 -10.52 -10.71 9.49
CA THR A 206 -10.60 -11.60 10.64
C THR A 206 -9.29 -11.76 11.40
N TYR A 207 -8.30 -10.92 11.11
CA TYR A 207 -7.04 -10.96 11.83
C TYR A 207 -7.22 -10.44 13.28
N ARG A 208 -7.94 -11.20 14.07
CA ARG A 208 -7.79 -11.28 15.51
C ARG A 208 -6.93 -12.53 15.78
N GLU A 209 -5.65 -12.31 16.06
CA GLU A 209 -4.77 -13.26 16.77
C GLU A 209 -4.51 -14.65 16.15
N ALA A 210 -4.68 -14.86 14.85
CA ALA A 210 -4.19 -16.09 14.24
C ALA A 210 -2.75 -15.87 13.75
N THR A 211 -1.83 -16.64 14.30
CA THR A 211 -0.47 -16.83 13.80
C THR A 211 -0.53 -17.52 12.43
N ASP A 212 -0.92 -16.78 11.40
CA ASP A 212 -0.89 -17.28 10.03
C ASP A 212 0.58 -17.33 9.58
N ALA A 213 1.06 -18.52 9.20
CA ALA A 213 2.40 -18.71 8.63
C ALA A 213 2.66 -17.85 7.38
N ASN A 214 1.61 -17.21 6.82
CA ASN A 214 1.65 -16.26 5.71
C ASN A 214 1.49 -14.80 6.14
N ASP A 215 1.39 -14.51 7.45
CA ASP A 215 1.34 -13.14 7.93
C ASP A 215 2.69 -12.46 7.65
N PRO A 216 2.71 -11.38 6.83
CA PRO A 216 3.93 -10.63 6.58
C PRO A 216 4.51 -9.99 7.85
N TRP A 217 3.70 -9.87 8.91
CA TRP A 217 4.04 -9.24 10.19
C TRP A 217 4.36 -10.26 11.30
N ALA A 218 4.07 -11.58 11.11
CA ALA A 218 4.39 -12.59 12.11
C ALA A 218 5.90 -12.64 12.36
N ALA A 219 6.28 -12.55 13.64
CA ALA A 219 7.65 -12.78 14.06
C ALA A 219 7.95 -14.28 13.94
N HIS A 220 8.59 -14.71 12.86
CA HIS A 220 9.31 -15.95 12.86
C HIS A 220 10.67 -15.70 13.52
N ASP A 221 10.68 -15.74 14.86
CA ASP A 221 11.86 -16.07 15.65
C ASP A 221 12.07 -17.59 15.57
N SER A 222 12.55 -18.05 14.44
CA SER A 222 13.17 -19.35 14.30
C SER A 222 14.44 -19.11 13.49
N GLY A 223 15.54 -19.04 14.25
CA GLY A 223 16.87 -19.00 13.68
C GLY A 223 17.08 -20.17 12.72
N GLU A 224 17.54 -19.83 11.55
CA GLU A 224 18.53 -20.51 10.72
C GLU A 224 19.05 -19.52 9.70
#